data_b5fd2169531b28230bb9f325bde68f3f
#
_entry.id   b5fd2169531b28230bb9f325bde68f3f
#
_cell.length_a   1.000
_cell.length_b   1.000
_cell.length_c   1.000
_cell.angle_alpha   90.00
_cell.angle_beta   90.00
_cell.angle_gamma   90.00
#
_symmetry.space_group_name_H-M   'P 1'
#
loop_
_entity.id
_entity.type
_entity.pdbx_description
1 polymer ?
#
loop_
_entity_poly.entity_id
_entity_poly.type
_entity_poly.pdbx_seq_one_letter_code
_entity_poly.pdbx_strand_id
1 'polypeptide(L)'
;MRNSLIALTIGLLCTTAFSAAAAPNWKEIVGPAQAKLPEPLAKIIWRTDLQKALAEAKEQNRPLLISLRCLPCKQCSAFDKDVMEGGPLLSPLLSQFITVRLTDAKAIDLRFLPVHGYQDLDISWWGYFLSPEGKLYAIFGGKDHVSDATRISPEALAVTMKRVLAHHYDSRREKWDIDGPAPDLSGEPRSTTTLPGYQAWFSRGGAETKKQECIHCHQVSEIIRQPAIDAGTFDKFRDTQIWPLPENVGIVLDRDDGLLVKSVQANSAGANAGIRAGDSLAVAGERRLFGQADFRGILHRGPQETGTIPVMWLRDGKLMSGELQVSEGWRKTILDWRMSISQGNIGHGPGFFPLAMSKAERQRFNIADDAMGVKPFIYKGSMATAAGLKANHMITAVNGQSPNVVGRSFEWWFRSHFNPGENVTLTVQEAPGKTREITYVIPKE
;
A
#
# COMPACT_ATOMS: atom_id res chain seq x y z
N MET A 1 57.24 -29.10 45.28
CA MET A 1 57.62 -27.86 44.56
C MET A 1 57.13 -27.94 43.14
N ARG A 2 56.00 -27.29 42.86
CA ARG A 2 55.48 -27.12 41.50
C ARG A 2 55.08 -25.65 41.36
N ASN A 3 55.84 -24.89 40.59
CA ASN A 3 55.54 -23.51 40.28
C ASN A 3 54.48 -23.44 39.21
N SER A 4 53.35 -22.78 39.48
CA SER A 4 52.32 -22.45 38.49
C SER A 4 52.55 -21.02 38.04
N LEU A 5 52.92 -20.84 36.78
CA LEU A 5 52.92 -19.54 36.10
C LEU A 5 51.46 -19.17 35.73
N ILE A 6 50.99 -18.05 36.25
CA ILE A 6 49.77 -17.42 35.83
C ILE A 6 50.11 -16.49 34.68
N ALA A 7 49.62 -16.81 33.47
CA ALA A 7 49.71 -15.91 32.33
C ALA A 7 48.55 -14.90 32.37
N LEU A 8 48.90 -13.63 32.54
CA LEU A 8 47.93 -12.52 32.50
C LEU A 8 47.69 -12.12 31.04
N THR A 9 46.54 -12.50 30.48
CA THR A 9 46.11 -12.05 29.15
C THR A 9 45.42 -10.68 29.28
N ILE A 10 46.11 -9.61 28.85
CA ILE A 10 45.53 -8.29 28.74
C ILE A 10 44.65 -8.26 27.48
N GLY A 11 43.34 -8.36 27.64
CA GLY A 11 42.38 -8.14 26.56
C GLY A 11 42.27 -6.66 26.23
N LEU A 12 42.76 -6.30 25.05
CA LEU A 12 42.59 -4.95 24.50
C LEU A 12 41.10 -4.80 24.06
N LEU A 13 40.27 -4.21 24.89
CA LEU A 13 38.91 -3.79 24.51
C LEU A 13 39.02 -2.63 23.52
N CYS A 14 38.91 -2.94 22.23
CA CYS A 14 38.71 -1.95 21.18
C CYS A 14 37.26 -1.46 21.28
N THR A 15 37.02 -0.41 22.05
CA THR A 15 35.75 0.32 22.02
C THR A 15 35.69 1.12 20.73
N THR A 16 35.08 0.55 19.70
CA THR A 16 34.64 1.33 18.54
C THR A 16 33.51 2.25 19.02
N ALA A 17 33.87 3.51 19.23
CA ALA A 17 32.88 4.55 19.45
C ALA A 17 32.06 4.69 18.17
N PHE A 18 30.83 4.12 18.15
CA PHE A 18 29.84 4.50 17.18
C PHE A 18 29.54 5.98 17.41
N SER A 19 30.06 6.84 16.54
CA SER A 19 29.63 8.23 16.49
C SER A 19 28.14 8.22 16.15
N ALA A 20 27.30 8.51 17.11
CA ALA A 20 25.90 8.76 16.84
C ALA A 20 25.82 9.96 15.87
N ALA A 21 25.36 9.73 14.67
CA ALA A 21 25.13 10.81 13.72
C ALA A 21 24.20 11.84 14.39
N ALA A 22 24.55 13.11 14.27
CA ALA A 22 23.72 14.18 14.83
C ALA A 22 22.33 14.12 14.20
N ALA A 23 21.28 14.28 15.02
CA ALA A 23 19.91 14.29 14.51
C ALA A 23 19.73 15.36 13.41
N PRO A 24 18.97 15.06 12.34
CA PRO A 24 18.79 15.99 11.24
C PRO A 24 18.21 17.34 11.71
N ASN A 25 18.70 18.43 11.17
CA ASN A 25 18.12 19.75 11.40
C ASN A 25 16.81 19.93 10.60
N TRP A 26 15.73 19.36 11.08
CA TRP A 26 14.43 19.39 10.38
C TRP A 26 13.93 20.80 10.09
N LYS A 27 14.23 21.79 10.94
CA LYS A 27 13.85 23.20 10.69
C LYS A 27 14.50 23.75 9.41
N GLU A 28 15.74 23.38 9.14
CA GLU A 28 16.42 23.73 7.90
C GLU A 28 15.89 22.95 6.70
N ILE A 29 15.71 21.65 6.89
CA ILE A 29 15.35 20.70 5.81
C ILE A 29 13.94 20.96 5.24
N VAL A 30 12.98 21.28 6.11
CA VAL A 30 11.59 21.56 5.69
C VAL A 30 11.29 23.06 5.53
N GLY A 31 12.26 23.90 5.81
CA GLY A 31 12.19 25.35 5.59
C GLY A 31 12.23 25.70 4.10
N PRO A 32 12.26 27.00 3.77
CA PRO A 32 12.35 27.46 2.39
C PRO A 32 13.55 26.85 1.66
N ALA A 33 13.31 26.20 0.53
CA ALA A 33 14.34 25.56 -0.26
C ALA A 33 15.27 26.60 -0.92
N GLN A 34 16.57 26.29 -0.98
CA GLN A 34 17.58 27.04 -1.73
C GLN A 34 17.86 26.35 -3.06
N ALA A 35 16.79 26.05 -3.79
CA ALA A 35 16.84 25.27 -5.03
C ALA A 35 16.96 26.17 -6.25
N LYS A 36 17.86 25.79 -7.17
CA LYS A 36 17.97 26.39 -8.51
C LYS A 36 17.76 25.26 -9.52
N LEU A 37 16.59 25.23 -10.13
CA LEU A 37 16.26 24.22 -11.14
C LEU A 37 17.08 24.46 -12.42
N PRO A 38 17.53 23.39 -13.11
CA PRO A 38 18.15 23.50 -14.41
C PRO A 38 17.10 23.81 -15.50
N GLU A 39 17.58 24.12 -16.71
CA GLU A 39 16.68 24.25 -17.84
C GLU A 39 15.90 22.96 -18.06
N PRO A 40 14.59 23.04 -18.38
CA PRO A 40 13.79 21.87 -18.68
C PRO A 40 14.36 21.07 -19.86
N LEU A 41 14.16 19.76 -19.86
CA LEU A 41 14.46 18.94 -21.04
C LEU A 41 13.55 19.37 -22.19
N ALA A 42 14.12 19.51 -23.38
CA ALA A 42 13.37 19.90 -24.58
C ALA A 42 12.22 18.92 -24.93
N LYS A 43 12.31 17.67 -24.45
CA LYS A 43 11.35 16.60 -24.74
C LYS A 43 11.22 15.66 -23.56
N ILE A 44 9.99 15.30 -23.20
CA ILE A 44 9.72 14.22 -22.24
C ILE A 44 9.91 12.89 -22.99
N ILE A 45 10.83 12.05 -22.50
CA ILE A 45 11.14 10.74 -23.08
C ILE A 45 10.93 9.69 -22.01
N TRP A 46 9.98 8.79 -22.22
CA TRP A 46 9.74 7.65 -21.33
C TRP A 46 10.71 6.51 -21.65
N ARG A 47 11.70 6.33 -20.77
CA ARG A 47 12.67 5.26 -20.84
C ARG A 47 12.07 3.96 -20.30
N THR A 48 12.60 2.83 -20.75
CA THR A 48 12.14 1.49 -20.30
C THR A 48 13.23 0.71 -19.55
N ASP A 49 14.46 1.22 -19.57
CA ASP A 49 15.62 0.61 -18.92
C ASP A 49 16.04 1.48 -17.73
N LEU A 50 15.81 0.98 -16.53
CA LEU A 50 16.11 1.70 -15.28
C LEU A 50 17.61 1.97 -15.11
N GLN A 51 18.48 1.01 -15.49
CA GLN A 51 19.93 1.16 -15.30
C GLN A 51 20.50 2.26 -16.19
N LYS A 52 20.07 2.31 -17.48
CA LYS A 52 20.44 3.40 -18.38
C LYS A 52 19.89 4.74 -17.92
N ALA A 53 18.66 4.75 -17.41
CA ALA A 53 18.05 5.97 -16.88
C ALA A 53 18.79 6.49 -15.63
N LEU A 54 19.25 5.61 -14.72
CA LEU A 54 20.08 5.98 -13.57
C LEU A 54 21.42 6.58 -14.02
N ALA A 55 22.07 6.00 -15.02
CA ALA A 55 23.31 6.55 -15.56
C ALA A 55 23.11 7.95 -16.16
N GLU A 56 22.05 8.14 -16.95
CA GLU A 56 21.67 9.44 -17.52
C GLU A 56 21.30 10.47 -16.42
N ALA A 57 20.55 10.04 -15.40
CA ALA A 57 20.19 10.87 -14.27
C ALA A 57 21.43 11.39 -13.52
N LYS A 58 22.42 10.51 -13.35
CA LYS A 58 23.69 10.85 -12.71
C LYS A 58 24.52 11.83 -13.54
N GLU A 59 24.60 11.60 -14.86
CA GLU A 59 25.30 12.50 -15.79
C GLU A 59 24.68 13.91 -15.81
N GLN A 60 23.35 14.00 -15.81
CA GLN A 60 22.61 15.27 -15.90
C GLN A 60 22.25 15.86 -14.54
N ASN A 61 22.59 15.21 -13.41
CA ASN A 61 22.15 15.57 -12.07
C ASN A 61 20.65 15.87 -12.00
N ARG A 62 19.82 14.92 -12.47
CA ARG A 62 18.35 15.04 -12.46
C ARG A 62 17.73 13.90 -11.65
N PRO A 63 16.68 14.17 -10.86
CA PRO A 63 15.97 13.11 -10.17
C PRO A 63 15.19 12.26 -11.18
N LEU A 64 14.92 11.00 -10.81
CA LEU A 64 14.11 10.10 -11.64
C LEU A 64 12.66 10.10 -11.16
N LEU A 65 11.75 10.00 -12.12
CA LEU A 65 10.37 9.61 -11.89
C LEU A 65 10.10 8.28 -12.61
N ILE A 66 9.88 7.22 -11.84
CA ILE A 66 9.57 5.91 -12.36
C ILE A 66 8.07 5.66 -12.20
N SER A 67 7.38 5.48 -13.33
CA SER A 67 5.97 5.10 -13.40
C SER A 67 5.84 3.60 -13.59
N LEU A 68 5.14 2.90 -12.68
CA LEU A 68 4.70 1.54 -12.92
C LEU A 68 3.23 1.54 -13.36
N ARG A 69 3.02 1.13 -14.60
CA ARG A 69 1.71 0.97 -15.23
C ARG A 69 1.50 -0.48 -15.63
N CYS A 70 0.60 -1.17 -14.95
CA CYS A 70 0.22 -2.52 -15.33
C CYS A 70 -0.62 -2.49 -16.62
N LEU A 71 -0.17 -3.15 -17.71
CA LEU A 71 -0.83 -3.12 -19.03
C LEU A 71 -2.31 -3.56 -18.99
N PRO A 72 -2.69 -4.66 -18.31
CA PRO A 72 -4.09 -5.09 -18.27
C PRO A 72 -4.99 -4.24 -17.36
N CYS A 73 -4.42 -3.33 -16.57
CA CYS A 73 -5.18 -2.46 -15.68
C CYS A 73 -5.74 -1.24 -16.44
N LYS A 74 -7.05 -1.23 -16.69
CA LYS A 74 -7.73 -0.11 -17.38
C LYS A 74 -7.58 1.22 -16.66
N GLN A 75 -7.58 1.22 -15.32
CA GLN A 75 -7.42 2.44 -14.52
C GLN A 75 -6.00 3.00 -14.63
N CYS A 76 -4.98 2.13 -14.62
CA CYS A 76 -3.60 2.54 -14.84
C CYS A 76 -3.42 3.11 -16.24
N SER A 77 -4.01 2.47 -17.25
CA SER A 77 -3.97 2.94 -18.64
C SER A 77 -4.62 4.31 -18.81
N ALA A 78 -5.78 4.53 -18.17
CA ALA A 78 -6.47 5.82 -18.23
C ALA A 78 -5.62 6.91 -17.56
N PHE A 79 -5.10 6.65 -16.35
CA PHE A 79 -4.24 7.62 -15.66
C PHE A 79 -2.98 7.94 -16.46
N ASP A 80 -2.35 6.94 -17.05
CA ASP A 80 -1.15 7.11 -17.87
C ASP A 80 -1.43 7.99 -19.09
N LYS A 81 -2.54 7.73 -19.79
CA LYS A 81 -2.95 8.50 -20.96
C LYS A 81 -3.41 9.92 -20.60
N ASP A 82 -4.23 10.05 -19.57
CA ASP A 82 -4.92 11.30 -19.28
C ASP A 82 -4.06 12.26 -18.42
N VAL A 83 -3.08 11.72 -17.69
CA VAL A 83 -2.26 12.46 -16.74
C VAL A 83 -0.77 12.41 -17.09
N MET A 84 -0.20 11.21 -17.27
CA MET A 84 1.24 11.05 -17.42
C MET A 84 1.78 11.38 -18.82
N GLU A 85 0.91 11.46 -19.83
CA GLU A 85 1.33 11.97 -21.16
C GLU A 85 1.58 13.49 -21.15
N GLY A 86 1.33 14.17 -20.03
CA GLY A 86 1.66 15.57 -19.84
C GLY A 86 0.44 16.48 -19.76
N GLY A 87 0.47 17.56 -20.50
CA GLY A 87 -0.51 18.64 -20.40
C GLY A 87 0.02 19.84 -19.63
N PRO A 88 -0.74 20.95 -19.55
CA PRO A 88 -0.22 22.22 -19.04
C PRO A 88 0.24 22.16 -17.57
N LEU A 89 -0.35 21.27 -16.77
CA LEU A 89 0.01 21.11 -15.36
C LEU A 89 1.30 20.32 -15.16
N LEU A 90 1.46 19.17 -15.85
CA LEU A 90 2.54 18.22 -15.56
C LEU A 90 3.71 18.30 -16.53
N SER A 91 3.53 18.70 -17.79
CA SER A 91 4.63 18.74 -18.77
C SER A 91 5.82 19.59 -18.30
N PRO A 92 5.65 20.79 -17.73
CA PRO A 92 6.78 21.57 -17.23
C PRO A 92 7.53 20.89 -16.09
N LEU A 93 6.84 20.08 -15.28
CA LEU A 93 7.43 19.35 -14.17
C LEU A 93 8.10 18.07 -14.66
N LEU A 94 7.43 17.28 -15.51
CA LEU A 94 7.97 16.05 -16.09
C LEU A 94 9.29 16.29 -16.81
N SER A 95 9.43 17.43 -17.51
CA SER A 95 10.66 17.81 -18.20
C SER A 95 11.86 18.10 -17.26
N GLN A 96 11.65 18.15 -15.95
CA GLN A 96 12.71 18.28 -14.95
C GLN A 96 13.25 16.94 -14.45
N PHE A 97 12.61 15.82 -14.82
CA PHE A 97 12.95 14.47 -14.39
C PHE A 97 13.50 13.62 -15.53
N ILE A 98 14.32 12.65 -15.19
CA ILE A 98 14.54 11.50 -16.06
C ILE A 98 13.36 10.54 -15.83
N THR A 99 12.49 10.41 -16.84
CA THR A 99 11.25 9.64 -16.73
C THR A 99 11.44 8.21 -17.22
N VAL A 100 10.96 7.22 -16.42
CA VAL A 100 11.01 5.79 -16.70
C VAL A 100 9.60 5.22 -16.61
N ARG A 101 9.21 4.37 -17.58
CA ARG A 101 7.92 3.69 -17.59
C ARG A 101 8.12 2.18 -17.59
N LEU A 102 7.69 1.54 -16.50
CA LEU A 102 7.63 0.09 -16.38
C LEU A 102 6.19 -0.37 -16.59
N THR A 103 6.00 -1.44 -17.35
CA THR A 103 4.67 -1.93 -17.76
C THR A 103 4.28 -3.27 -17.14
N ASP A 104 5.20 -3.89 -16.42
CA ASP A 104 5.01 -5.17 -15.73
C ASP A 104 5.72 -5.13 -14.37
N ALA A 105 5.09 -5.67 -13.35
CA ALA A 105 5.71 -5.81 -12.03
C ALA A 105 6.96 -6.71 -12.05
N LYS A 106 7.12 -7.59 -13.04
CA LYS A 106 8.35 -8.37 -13.24
C LYS A 106 9.56 -7.51 -13.57
N ALA A 107 9.35 -6.33 -14.18
CA ALA A 107 10.41 -5.39 -14.53
C ALA A 107 10.89 -4.52 -13.36
N ILE A 108 10.29 -4.66 -12.17
CA ILE A 108 10.70 -3.94 -10.97
C ILE A 108 12.04 -4.51 -10.50
N ASP A 109 13.06 -3.64 -10.40
CA ASP A 109 14.28 -3.96 -9.69
C ASP A 109 14.12 -3.59 -8.20
N LEU A 110 13.94 -4.62 -7.36
CA LEU A 110 13.67 -4.47 -5.93
C LEU A 110 14.83 -3.85 -5.13
N ARG A 111 16.01 -3.74 -5.74
CA ARG A 111 17.15 -3.05 -5.11
C ARG A 111 16.93 -1.53 -5.07
N PHE A 112 16.26 -0.98 -6.09
CA PHE A 112 15.99 0.45 -6.24
C PHE A 112 14.54 0.82 -5.88
N LEU A 113 13.61 -0.09 -6.13
CA LEU A 113 12.18 0.13 -5.98
C LEU A 113 11.63 -0.81 -4.89
N PRO A 114 11.85 -0.48 -3.60
CA PRO A 114 11.45 -1.34 -2.50
C PRO A 114 9.92 -1.38 -2.42
N VAL A 115 9.31 -2.50 -2.77
CA VAL A 115 7.85 -2.67 -2.68
C VAL A 115 7.41 -3.02 -1.26
N HIS A 116 8.18 -3.87 -0.56
CA HIS A 116 7.82 -4.32 0.78
C HIS A 116 7.93 -3.18 1.80
N GLY A 117 6.78 -2.81 2.39
CA GLY A 117 6.72 -1.76 3.40
C GLY A 117 6.83 -0.32 2.87
N TYR A 118 7.07 -0.11 1.57
CA TYR A 118 7.19 1.23 0.98
C TYR A 118 6.11 1.56 -0.03
N GLN A 119 5.50 0.58 -0.70
CA GLN A 119 4.47 0.80 -1.70
C GLN A 119 3.19 0.06 -1.33
N ASP A 120 2.05 0.74 -1.33
CA ASP A 120 0.74 0.10 -1.23
C ASP A 120 0.44 -0.63 -2.56
N LEU A 121 0.44 -1.95 -2.50
CA LEU A 121 0.39 -2.82 -3.67
C LEU A 121 -1.04 -3.04 -4.21
N ASP A 122 -2.06 -2.59 -3.48
CA ASP A 122 -3.46 -2.69 -3.91
C ASP A 122 -3.96 -1.47 -4.68
N ILE A 123 -3.10 -0.46 -4.84
CA ILE A 123 -3.43 0.74 -5.59
C ILE A 123 -3.08 0.59 -7.07
N SER A 124 -3.77 1.34 -7.93
CA SER A 124 -3.77 1.08 -9.38
C SER A 124 -2.54 1.53 -10.13
N TRP A 125 -1.83 2.56 -9.65
CA TRP A 125 -0.67 3.15 -10.32
C TRP A 125 0.38 3.51 -9.28
N TRP A 126 1.66 3.29 -9.60
CA TRP A 126 2.77 3.60 -8.70
C TRP A 126 3.73 4.58 -9.33
N GLY A 127 4.17 5.54 -8.54
CA GLY A 127 5.25 6.45 -8.85
C GLY A 127 6.35 6.36 -7.80
N TYR A 128 7.59 6.24 -8.26
CA TYR A 128 8.78 6.33 -7.40
C TYR A 128 9.60 7.53 -7.83
N PHE A 129 10.05 8.30 -6.86
CA PHE A 129 11.00 9.38 -7.06
C PHE A 129 12.33 8.99 -6.46
N LEU A 130 13.37 8.89 -7.29
CA LEU A 130 14.71 8.52 -6.87
C LEU A 130 15.69 9.66 -7.09
N SER A 131 16.75 9.66 -6.26
CA SER A 131 17.95 10.45 -6.56
C SER A 131 18.71 9.81 -7.75
N PRO A 132 19.68 10.53 -8.36
CA PRO A 132 20.58 9.94 -9.36
C PRO A 132 21.38 8.75 -8.85
N GLU A 133 21.61 8.66 -7.53
CA GLU A 133 22.30 7.55 -6.86
C GLU A 133 21.35 6.37 -6.59
N GLY A 134 20.08 6.49 -6.93
CA GLY A 134 19.06 5.47 -6.70
C GLY A 134 18.48 5.46 -5.28
N LYS A 135 18.77 6.46 -4.45
CA LYS A 135 18.15 6.60 -3.13
C LYS A 135 16.68 7.03 -3.28
N LEU A 136 15.80 6.46 -2.49
CA LEU A 136 14.37 6.76 -2.55
C LEU A 136 14.07 8.10 -1.88
N TYR A 137 13.55 9.07 -2.64
CA TYR A 137 13.01 10.33 -2.11
C TYR A 137 11.58 10.12 -1.61
N ALA A 138 10.70 9.74 -2.54
CA ALA A 138 9.28 9.69 -2.31
C ALA A 138 8.63 8.56 -3.08
N ILE A 139 7.47 8.15 -2.61
CA ILE A 139 6.52 7.34 -3.37
C ILE A 139 5.26 8.14 -3.62
N PHE A 140 4.61 7.84 -4.73
CA PHE A 140 3.30 8.38 -5.04
C PHE A 140 2.46 7.27 -5.65
N GLY A 141 1.17 7.29 -5.41
CA GLY A 141 0.40 6.31 -6.11
C GLY A 141 -0.99 6.12 -5.60
N GLY A 142 -1.70 5.47 -6.46
CA GLY A 142 -2.88 4.74 -6.25
C GLY A 142 -4.16 5.53 -6.27
N LYS A 143 -5.05 5.02 -7.08
CA LYS A 143 -6.47 5.31 -6.96
C LYS A 143 -7.07 4.23 -6.08
N ASP A 144 -7.57 4.58 -4.92
CA ASP A 144 -8.43 3.71 -4.14
C ASP A 144 -9.90 4.14 -4.20
N HIS A 145 -10.78 3.37 -3.59
CA HIS A 145 -12.21 3.61 -3.58
C HIS A 145 -12.75 3.94 -2.17
N VAL A 146 -11.86 4.05 -1.20
CA VAL A 146 -12.24 4.18 0.21
C VAL A 146 -12.47 5.63 0.58
N SER A 147 -11.57 6.52 0.15
CA SER A 147 -11.57 7.93 0.52
C SER A 147 -11.13 8.81 -0.65
N ASP A 148 -11.76 9.95 -0.79
CA ASP A 148 -11.32 10.96 -1.76
C ASP A 148 -9.93 11.50 -1.43
N ALA A 149 -9.53 11.47 -0.14
CA ALA A 149 -8.21 11.89 0.31
C ALA A 149 -7.09 10.94 -0.13
N THR A 150 -7.39 9.68 -0.40
CA THR A 150 -6.41 8.67 -0.83
C THR A 150 -6.35 8.49 -2.34
N ARG A 151 -7.23 9.12 -3.10
CA ARG A 151 -7.22 9.08 -4.56
C ARG A 151 -6.08 9.90 -5.12
N ILE A 152 -5.54 9.43 -6.25
CA ILE A 152 -4.60 10.20 -7.04
C ILE A 152 -5.33 11.42 -7.63
N SER A 153 -4.74 12.61 -7.46
CA SER A 153 -5.08 13.77 -8.27
C SER A 153 -3.85 14.24 -9.04
N PRO A 154 -4.01 14.79 -10.25
CA PRO A 154 -2.92 15.41 -10.98
C PRO A 154 -2.27 16.55 -10.22
N GLU A 155 -3.06 17.30 -9.45
CA GLU A 155 -2.63 18.41 -8.59
C GLU A 155 -1.70 17.92 -7.47
N ALA A 156 -2.09 16.86 -6.74
CA ALA A 156 -1.24 16.26 -5.70
C ALA A 156 0.06 15.72 -6.27
N LEU A 157 0.02 15.12 -7.47
CA LEU A 157 1.24 14.67 -8.15
C LEU A 157 2.13 15.88 -8.49
N ALA A 158 1.57 16.95 -9.04
CA ALA A 158 2.33 18.17 -9.34
C ALA A 158 2.96 18.78 -8.09
N VAL A 159 2.24 18.82 -6.97
CA VAL A 159 2.76 19.31 -5.69
C VAL A 159 3.89 18.40 -5.18
N THR A 160 3.71 17.08 -5.23
CA THR A 160 4.77 16.13 -4.86
C THR A 160 6.01 16.30 -5.72
N MET A 161 5.86 16.43 -7.05
CA MET A 161 6.97 16.69 -7.97
C MET A 161 7.72 17.99 -7.60
N LYS A 162 7.00 19.08 -7.33
CA LYS A 162 7.60 20.34 -6.89
C LYS A 162 8.40 20.19 -5.59
N ARG A 163 7.86 19.45 -4.60
CA ARG A 163 8.55 19.16 -3.34
C ARG A 163 9.83 18.35 -3.56
N VAL A 164 9.77 17.33 -4.42
CA VAL A 164 10.93 16.51 -4.79
C VAL A 164 11.99 17.36 -5.50
N LEU A 165 11.61 18.19 -6.48
CA LEU A 165 12.54 19.07 -7.17
C LEU A 165 13.17 20.09 -6.24
N ALA A 166 12.38 20.72 -5.37
CA ALA A 166 12.88 21.64 -4.36
C ALA A 166 13.89 20.98 -3.40
N HIS A 167 13.66 19.72 -3.03
CA HIS A 167 14.59 18.94 -2.23
C HIS A 167 15.86 18.56 -3.00
N HIS A 168 15.70 18.02 -4.20
CA HIS A 168 16.83 17.52 -4.99
C HIS A 168 17.84 18.63 -5.33
N TYR A 169 17.35 19.80 -5.72
CA TYR A 169 18.18 20.94 -6.12
C TYR A 169 18.53 21.90 -4.98
N ASP A 170 18.17 21.58 -3.73
CA ASP A 170 18.61 22.39 -2.58
C ASP A 170 20.12 22.23 -2.39
N SER A 171 20.84 23.33 -2.41
CA SER A 171 22.30 23.35 -2.30
C SER A 171 22.84 22.74 -1.00
N ARG A 172 21.97 22.54 0.00
CA ARG A 172 22.31 21.99 1.32
C ARG A 172 22.03 20.49 1.41
N ARG A 173 21.31 19.88 0.43
CA ARG A 173 20.81 18.50 0.47
C ARG A 173 21.88 17.47 0.86
N GLU A 174 23.05 17.54 0.24
CA GLU A 174 24.12 16.57 0.48
C GLU A 174 24.60 16.53 1.94
N LYS A 175 24.46 17.65 2.65
CA LYS A 175 24.83 17.75 4.07
C LYS A 175 23.81 17.14 5.01
N TRP A 176 22.57 16.93 4.54
CA TRP A 176 21.49 16.46 5.39
C TRP A 176 21.50 14.96 5.61
N ASP A 177 22.01 14.19 4.64
CA ASP A 177 22.09 12.71 4.63
C ASP A 177 20.76 12.01 5.06
N ILE A 178 19.63 12.54 4.56
CA ILE A 178 18.29 12.02 4.88
C ILE A 178 17.65 11.25 3.71
N ASP A 179 18.33 11.18 2.58
CA ASP A 179 17.83 10.49 1.39
C ASP A 179 17.90 8.98 1.60
N GLY A 180 16.85 8.28 1.26
CA GLY A 180 16.86 6.83 1.38
C GLY A 180 15.47 6.21 1.50
N PRO A 181 15.39 4.89 1.57
CA PRO A 181 16.54 3.96 1.65
C PRO A 181 17.44 4.02 0.42
N ALA A 182 18.72 3.76 0.65
CA ALA A 182 19.67 3.55 -0.43
C ALA A 182 19.43 2.19 -1.10
N PRO A 183 19.78 2.02 -2.40
CA PRO A 183 19.66 0.75 -3.07
C PRO A 183 20.64 -0.28 -2.46
N ASP A 184 20.15 -1.52 -2.29
CA ASP A 184 20.99 -2.64 -1.91
C ASP A 184 21.60 -3.27 -3.17
N LEU A 185 22.82 -2.88 -3.48
CA LEU A 185 23.57 -3.37 -4.64
C LEU A 185 24.45 -4.61 -4.33
N SER A 186 24.33 -5.16 -3.12
CA SER A 186 25.08 -6.36 -2.71
C SER A 186 24.43 -7.62 -3.27
N GLY A 187 24.68 -7.97 -4.50
CA GLY A 187 24.18 -9.22 -5.09
C GLY A 187 23.49 -9.05 -6.43
N GLU A 188 22.91 -10.14 -6.90
CA GLU A 188 22.22 -10.19 -8.18
C GLU A 188 20.96 -9.31 -8.22
N PRO A 189 20.55 -8.82 -9.41
CA PRO A 189 19.30 -8.12 -9.58
C PRO A 189 18.12 -8.93 -9.03
N ARG A 190 17.26 -8.26 -8.22
CA ARG A 190 16.09 -8.88 -7.60
C ARG A 190 14.81 -8.31 -8.23
N SER A 191 13.92 -9.19 -8.65
CA SER A 191 12.60 -8.81 -9.17
C SER A 191 11.50 -9.45 -8.32
N THR A 192 10.25 -9.15 -8.64
CA THR A 192 9.11 -9.77 -7.95
C THR A 192 9.07 -11.29 -8.12
N THR A 193 9.69 -11.83 -9.18
CA THR A 193 9.80 -13.30 -9.42
C THR A 193 10.87 -13.96 -8.57
N THR A 194 11.77 -13.22 -7.95
CA THR A 194 12.79 -13.73 -7.01
C THR A 194 12.34 -13.65 -5.55
N LEU A 195 11.15 -13.13 -5.27
CA LEU A 195 10.60 -13.13 -3.92
C LEU A 195 10.37 -14.55 -3.40
N PRO A 196 10.64 -14.85 -2.13
CA PRO A 196 10.55 -16.21 -1.56
C PRO A 196 9.20 -16.90 -1.78
N GLY A 197 8.10 -16.15 -1.78
CA GLY A 197 6.75 -16.69 -1.98
C GLY A 197 6.36 -16.92 -3.44
N TYR A 198 7.17 -16.50 -4.41
CA TYR A 198 6.76 -16.50 -5.82
C TYR A 198 6.41 -17.90 -6.35
N GLN A 199 7.26 -18.89 -6.11
CA GLN A 199 7.07 -20.26 -6.63
C GLN A 199 5.81 -20.92 -6.05
N ALA A 200 5.59 -20.80 -4.74
CA ALA A 200 4.42 -21.35 -4.08
C ALA A 200 3.14 -20.63 -4.57
N TRP A 201 3.15 -19.31 -4.64
CA TRP A 201 2.04 -18.51 -5.18
C TRP A 201 1.71 -18.91 -6.64
N PHE A 202 2.74 -19.01 -7.50
CA PHE A 202 2.60 -19.36 -8.91
C PHE A 202 2.02 -20.78 -9.10
N SER A 203 2.45 -21.72 -8.29
CA SER A 203 1.99 -23.12 -8.35
C SER A 203 0.53 -23.27 -7.92
N ARG A 204 0.08 -22.50 -6.91
CA ARG A 204 -1.31 -22.50 -6.43
C ARG A 204 -2.29 -21.88 -7.41
N GLY A 205 -1.87 -20.89 -8.17
CA GLY A 205 -2.73 -20.18 -9.12
C GLY A 205 -3.24 -21.03 -10.28
N GLY A 206 -2.81 -22.28 -10.40
CA GLY A 206 -3.32 -23.25 -11.38
C GLY A 206 -3.04 -22.83 -12.82
N ALA A 207 -3.90 -23.35 -13.75
CA ALA A 207 -3.72 -23.12 -15.18
C ALA A 207 -3.89 -21.66 -15.62
N GLU A 208 -4.70 -20.87 -14.91
CA GLU A 208 -4.91 -19.46 -15.24
C GLU A 208 -3.69 -18.61 -14.91
N THR A 209 -3.09 -18.80 -13.73
CA THR A 209 -1.84 -18.10 -13.35
C THR A 209 -0.69 -18.46 -14.29
N LYS A 210 -0.61 -19.71 -14.73
CA LYS A 210 0.40 -20.17 -15.70
C LYS A 210 0.26 -19.55 -17.08
N LYS A 211 -0.94 -19.09 -17.45
CA LYS A 211 -1.21 -18.38 -18.71
C LYS A 211 -0.99 -16.87 -18.60
N GLN A 212 -0.83 -16.33 -17.38
CA GLN A 212 -0.60 -14.92 -17.20
C GLN A 212 0.83 -14.54 -17.61
N GLU A 213 0.94 -13.66 -18.59
CA GLU A 213 2.23 -13.10 -19.03
C GLU A 213 2.76 -12.06 -18.03
N CYS A 214 1.87 -11.35 -17.33
CA CYS A 214 2.19 -10.27 -16.41
C CYS A 214 1.83 -10.60 -14.96
N ILE A 215 2.58 -10.05 -14.01
CA ILE A 215 2.22 -10.02 -12.58
C ILE A 215 1.47 -8.71 -12.31
N HIS A 216 0.26 -8.78 -11.76
CA HIS A 216 -0.49 -7.62 -11.30
C HIS A 216 0.06 -7.08 -9.97
N CYS A 217 -0.10 -5.77 -9.74
CA CYS A 217 0.39 -5.12 -8.53
C CYS A 217 -0.10 -5.79 -7.24
N HIS A 218 -1.41 -6.07 -7.13
CA HIS A 218 -1.97 -6.74 -5.95
C HIS A 218 -1.45 -8.17 -5.75
N GLN A 219 -1.05 -8.87 -6.83
CA GLN A 219 -0.47 -10.21 -6.75
C GLN A 219 0.93 -10.19 -6.11
N VAL A 220 1.67 -9.08 -6.24
CA VAL A 220 2.94 -8.91 -5.52
C VAL A 220 2.71 -8.94 -4.00
N SER A 221 1.60 -8.35 -3.51
CA SER A 221 1.22 -8.45 -2.09
C SER A 221 0.94 -9.90 -1.66
N GLU A 222 0.29 -10.68 -2.53
CA GLU A 222 0.02 -12.10 -2.30
C GLU A 222 1.33 -12.91 -2.25
N ILE A 223 2.25 -12.63 -3.17
CA ILE A 223 3.58 -13.27 -3.20
C ILE A 223 4.37 -12.97 -1.92
N ILE A 224 4.35 -11.72 -1.45
CA ILE A 224 5.06 -11.31 -0.23
C ILE A 224 4.54 -12.05 1.01
N ARG A 225 3.23 -12.25 1.15
CA ARG A 225 2.64 -12.92 2.32
C ARG A 225 2.68 -14.44 2.25
N GLN A 226 2.89 -15.01 1.07
CA GLN A 226 2.85 -16.47 0.86
C GLN A 226 3.75 -17.27 1.81
N PRO A 227 5.01 -16.86 2.10
CA PRO A 227 5.84 -17.58 3.05
C PRO A 227 5.25 -17.68 4.46
N ALA A 228 4.57 -16.63 4.93
CA ALA A 228 3.93 -16.63 6.24
C ALA A 228 2.70 -17.56 6.26
N ILE A 229 1.96 -17.62 5.14
CA ILE A 229 0.84 -18.57 4.98
C ILE A 229 1.38 -20.01 5.01
N ASP A 230 2.43 -20.31 4.24
CA ASP A 230 3.03 -21.66 4.15
C ASP A 230 3.62 -22.11 5.49
N ALA A 231 4.16 -21.18 6.26
CA ALA A 231 4.68 -21.44 7.61
C ALA A 231 3.58 -21.49 8.70
N GLY A 232 2.31 -21.23 8.36
CA GLY A 232 1.22 -21.17 9.35
C GLY A 232 1.32 -20.02 10.36
N THR A 233 2.13 -19.00 10.06
CA THR A 233 2.34 -17.83 10.94
C THR A 233 1.51 -16.61 10.53
N PHE A 234 0.84 -16.67 9.40
CA PHE A 234 -0.03 -15.60 8.91
C PHE A 234 -1.32 -15.53 9.73
N ASP A 235 -1.55 -14.37 10.35
CA ASP A 235 -2.80 -14.05 11.03
C ASP A 235 -3.66 -13.13 10.16
N LYS A 236 -4.78 -13.67 9.68
CA LYS A 236 -5.65 -12.93 8.75
C LYS A 236 -6.34 -11.70 9.35
N PHE A 237 -6.40 -11.56 10.67
CA PHE A 237 -6.97 -10.37 11.33
C PHE A 237 -5.92 -9.29 11.57
N ARG A 238 -4.69 -9.68 11.90
CA ARG A 238 -3.56 -8.77 12.14
C ARG A 238 -2.87 -8.37 10.84
N ASP A 239 -2.47 -9.37 10.04
CA ASP A 239 -1.55 -9.17 8.91
C ASP A 239 -2.23 -8.63 7.66
N THR A 240 -3.57 -8.56 7.65
CA THR A 240 -4.34 -7.87 6.59
C THR A 240 -4.57 -6.40 6.88
N GLN A 241 -4.35 -5.92 8.13
CA GLN A 241 -4.49 -4.51 8.48
C GLN A 241 -3.26 -3.70 8.02
N ILE A 242 -3.08 -3.68 6.70
CA ILE A 242 -1.95 -3.04 6.01
C ILE A 242 -2.35 -1.65 5.51
N TRP A 243 -1.38 -0.75 5.41
CA TRP A 243 -1.53 0.58 4.85
C TRP A 243 -2.67 1.39 5.47
N PRO A 244 -2.62 1.65 6.80
CA PRO A 244 -3.61 2.49 7.45
C PRO A 244 -3.72 3.85 6.75
N LEU A 245 -4.94 4.37 6.71
CA LEU A 245 -5.20 5.70 6.16
C LEU A 245 -4.83 6.77 7.20
N PRO A 246 -4.59 8.03 6.78
CA PRO A 246 -4.44 9.15 7.72
C PRO A 246 -5.63 9.29 8.68
N GLU A 247 -6.82 8.90 8.25
CA GLU A 247 -8.05 8.88 9.05
C GLU A 247 -7.99 7.90 10.22
N ASN A 248 -7.15 6.86 10.16
CA ASN A 248 -6.92 5.94 11.28
C ASN A 248 -6.28 6.62 12.50
N VAL A 249 -5.56 7.70 12.28
CA VAL A 249 -5.02 8.57 13.33
C VAL A 249 -5.81 9.88 13.46
N GLY A 250 -6.98 9.96 12.81
CA GLY A 250 -7.92 11.08 12.88
C GLY A 250 -7.52 12.29 12.06
N ILE A 251 -6.63 12.16 11.07
CA ILE A 251 -6.19 13.25 10.21
C ILE A 251 -6.82 13.07 8.82
N VAL A 252 -7.53 14.09 8.34
CA VAL A 252 -8.00 14.16 6.95
C VAL A 252 -7.10 15.11 6.18
N LEU A 253 -6.46 14.61 5.14
CA LEU A 253 -5.58 15.40 4.29
C LEU A 253 -6.35 15.97 3.09
N ASP A 254 -5.89 17.12 2.61
CA ASP A 254 -6.37 17.69 1.36
C ASP A 254 -5.94 16.79 0.19
N ARG A 255 -6.88 16.50 -0.70
CA ARG A 255 -6.70 15.58 -1.82
C ARG A 255 -5.68 16.08 -2.84
N ASP A 256 -5.66 17.40 -3.08
CA ASP A 256 -4.89 18.00 -4.16
C ASP A 256 -3.50 18.50 -3.70
N ASP A 257 -3.27 18.51 -2.39
CA ASP A 257 -1.95 18.75 -1.78
C ASP A 257 -1.29 17.47 -1.26
N GLY A 258 -2.05 16.61 -0.57
CA GLY A 258 -1.60 15.35 0.02
C GLY A 258 -0.89 15.44 1.36
N LEU A 259 -0.53 16.63 1.84
CA LEU A 259 0.09 16.87 3.16
C LEU A 259 -0.60 18.00 3.95
N LEU A 260 -1.39 18.84 3.30
CA LEU A 260 -2.20 19.86 3.96
C LEU A 260 -3.33 19.19 4.75
N VAL A 261 -3.42 19.48 6.03
CA VAL A 261 -4.46 18.96 6.92
C VAL A 261 -5.77 19.72 6.69
N LYS A 262 -6.78 19.04 6.17
CA LYS A 262 -8.12 19.60 5.92
C LYS A 262 -8.95 19.62 7.20
N SER A 263 -8.89 18.57 8.00
CA SER A 263 -9.56 18.47 9.29
C SER A 263 -8.89 17.44 10.19
N VAL A 264 -9.16 17.53 11.49
CA VAL A 264 -8.69 16.56 12.49
C VAL A 264 -9.88 16.15 13.36
N GLN A 265 -10.05 14.85 13.53
CA GLN A 265 -11.10 14.29 14.38
C GLN A 265 -10.79 14.58 15.87
N ALA A 266 -11.77 15.06 16.60
CA ALA A 266 -11.64 15.31 18.03
C ALA A 266 -11.26 14.03 18.79
N ASN A 267 -10.42 14.16 19.81
CA ASN A 267 -9.93 13.06 20.66
C ASN A 267 -9.15 11.96 19.91
N SER A 268 -8.72 12.23 18.69
CA SER A 268 -7.86 11.32 17.90
C SER A 268 -6.38 11.49 18.25
N ALA A 269 -5.54 10.55 17.80
CA ALA A 269 -4.10 10.65 17.94
C ALA A 269 -3.55 11.95 17.31
N GLY A 270 -4.08 12.36 16.15
CA GLY A 270 -3.73 13.63 15.50
C GLY A 270 -4.09 14.86 16.31
N ALA A 271 -5.31 14.89 16.88
CA ALA A 271 -5.75 15.98 17.75
C ALA A 271 -4.92 16.08 19.03
N ASN A 272 -4.63 14.93 19.65
CA ASN A 272 -3.85 14.86 20.90
C ASN A 272 -2.38 15.23 20.66
N ALA A 273 -1.83 14.97 19.46
CA ALA A 273 -0.51 15.46 19.05
C ALA A 273 -0.47 16.98 18.86
N GLY A 274 -1.63 17.65 18.78
CA GLY A 274 -1.73 19.10 18.59
C GLY A 274 -1.85 19.53 17.12
N ILE A 275 -2.06 18.59 16.19
CA ILE A 275 -2.29 18.87 14.77
C ILE A 275 -3.68 19.50 14.58
N ARG A 276 -3.81 20.45 13.64
CA ARG A 276 -5.04 21.20 13.36
C ARG A 276 -5.25 21.35 11.85
N ALA A 277 -6.45 21.68 11.44
CA ALA A 277 -6.73 22.11 10.07
C ALA A 277 -5.86 23.30 9.69
N GLY A 278 -5.32 23.30 8.47
CA GLY A 278 -4.38 24.29 7.96
C GLY A 278 -2.90 23.97 8.20
N ASP A 279 -2.58 22.98 9.03
CA ASP A 279 -1.22 22.49 9.18
C ASP A 279 -0.76 21.74 7.92
N SER A 280 0.54 21.77 7.61
CA SER A 280 1.13 20.97 6.54
C SER A 280 2.09 19.95 7.14
N LEU A 281 1.80 18.65 7.03
CA LEU A 281 2.68 17.60 7.50
C LEU A 281 4.03 17.68 6.78
N ALA A 282 5.12 17.51 7.49
CA ALA A 282 6.47 17.70 6.95
C ALA A 282 7.39 16.52 7.19
N VAL A 283 7.31 15.91 8.38
CA VAL A 283 8.13 14.78 8.82
C VAL A 283 7.27 13.79 9.59
N ALA A 284 7.48 12.51 9.39
CA ALA A 284 6.94 11.47 10.24
C ALA A 284 7.92 10.30 10.33
N GLY A 285 8.06 9.68 11.50
CA GLY A 285 8.96 8.54 11.71
C GLY A 285 10.37 8.82 11.19
N GLU A 286 10.91 10.01 11.49
CA GLU A 286 12.25 10.44 11.06
C GLU A 286 12.47 10.56 9.54
N ARG A 287 11.39 10.63 8.76
CA ARG A 287 11.45 10.80 7.30
C ARG A 287 10.76 12.08 6.86
N ARG A 288 11.39 12.81 5.94
CA ARG A 288 10.72 13.88 5.21
C ARG A 288 9.55 13.33 4.39
N LEU A 289 8.43 14.03 4.41
CA LEU A 289 7.25 13.72 3.64
C LEU A 289 7.19 14.58 2.37
N PHE A 290 6.82 13.99 1.26
CA PHE A 290 6.61 14.67 -0.02
C PHE A 290 5.16 14.57 -0.49
N GLY A 291 4.44 13.53 -0.05
CA GLY A 291 3.04 13.29 -0.36
C GLY A 291 2.37 12.35 0.63
N GLN A 292 1.07 12.16 0.44
CA GLN A 292 0.26 11.31 1.32
C GLN A 292 0.75 9.85 1.37
N ALA A 293 1.26 9.33 0.24
CA ALA A 293 1.75 7.95 0.18
C ALA A 293 2.95 7.73 1.11
N ASP A 294 3.83 8.73 1.28
CA ASP A 294 4.94 8.65 2.22
C ASP A 294 4.42 8.54 3.66
N PHE A 295 3.43 9.37 4.03
CA PHE A 295 2.83 9.31 5.36
C PHE A 295 2.13 7.97 5.62
N ARG A 296 1.37 7.45 4.66
CA ARG A 296 0.76 6.11 4.75
C ARG A 296 1.81 5.01 4.90
N GLY A 297 2.94 5.14 4.21
CA GLY A 297 4.08 4.23 4.36
C GLY A 297 4.68 4.25 5.77
N ILE A 298 4.77 5.42 6.41
CA ILE A 298 5.17 5.54 7.82
C ILE A 298 4.14 4.87 8.74
N LEU A 299 2.86 5.13 8.55
CA LEU A 299 1.79 4.49 9.32
C LEU A 299 1.85 2.95 9.16
N HIS A 300 2.12 2.46 7.95
CA HIS A 300 2.23 1.02 7.70
C HIS A 300 3.42 0.37 8.41
N ARG A 301 4.57 1.04 8.45
CA ARG A 301 5.77 0.58 9.18
C ARG A 301 5.73 0.88 10.67
N GLY A 302 4.75 1.66 11.12
CA GLY A 302 4.54 2.01 12.53
C GLY A 302 4.12 0.83 13.41
N PRO A 303 3.83 1.07 14.69
CA PRO A 303 3.45 0.04 15.65
C PRO A 303 2.27 -0.81 15.16
N GLN A 304 2.33 -2.12 15.36
CA GLN A 304 1.23 -3.01 14.99
C GLN A 304 0.01 -2.79 15.88
N GLU A 305 0.23 -2.51 17.17
CA GLU A 305 -0.81 -2.31 18.17
C GLU A 305 -0.63 -0.94 18.86
N THR A 306 -0.05 -0.93 20.04
CA THR A 306 0.17 0.29 20.84
C THR A 306 1.57 0.83 20.60
N GLY A 307 1.71 2.15 20.48
CA GLY A 307 3.00 2.80 20.33
C GLY A 307 2.91 4.26 19.93
N THR A 308 4.04 4.81 19.53
CA THR A 308 4.21 6.23 19.24
C THR A 308 4.84 6.41 17.86
N ILE A 309 4.34 7.38 17.11
CA ILE A 309 4.91 7.81 15.82
C ILE A 309 5.23 9.30 15.94
N PRO A 310 6.52 9.70 15.95
CA PRO A 310 6.90 11.11 15.98
C PRO A 310 6.48 11.78 14.67
N VAL A 311 5.96 13.01 14.78
CA VAL A 311 5.51 13.81 13.64
C VAL A 311 5.90 15.26 13.79
N MET A 312 6.18 15.92 12.65
CA MET A 312 6.38 17.35 12.58
C MET A 312 5.56 17.94 11.44
N TRP A 313 5.10 19.17 11.64
CA TRP A 313 4.29 19.91 10.67
C TRP A 313 4.63 21.39 10.66
N LEU A 314 4.32 22.05 9.57
CA LEU A 314 4.42 23.50 9.46
C LEU A 314 3.07 24.13 9.78
N ARG A 315 3.07 25.09 10.69
CA ARG A 315 1.94 25.97 11.03
C ARG A 315 2.39 27.41 10.91
N ASP A 316 1.79 28.16 10.01
CA ASP A 316 2.17 29.58 9.75
C ASP A 316 3.70 29.74 9.54
N GLY A 317 4.30 28.82 8.80
CA GLY A 317 5.75 28.78 8.52
C GLY A 317 6.64 28.35 9.68
N LYS A 318 6.07 28.02 10.85
CA LYS A 318 6.81 27.53 12.01
C LYS A 318 6.76 26.00 12.09
N LEU A 319 7.90 25.38 12.33
CA LEU A 319 7.98 23.95 12.55
C LEU A 319 7.48 23.60 13.96
N MET A 320 6.44 22.80 14.01
CA MET A 320 5.86 22.21 15.20
C MET A 320 6.20 20.72 15.27
N SER A 321 6.16 20.12 16.46
CA SER A 321 6.41 18.69 16.67
C SER A 321 5.44 18.13 17.68
N GLY A 322 5.17 16.82 17.56
CA GLY A 322 4.33 16.05 18.46
C GLY A 322 4.46 14.56 18.18
N GLU A 323 3.63 13.77 18.85
CA GLU A 323 3.64 12.33 18.77
C GLU A 323 2.22 11.82 18.56
N LEU A 324 2.02 10.97 17.55
CA LEU A 324 0.78 10.22 17.39
C LEU A 324 0.83 9.02 18.32
N GLN A 325 0.09 9.09 19.42
CA GLN A 325 -0.11 7.97 20.35
C GLN A 325 -1.19 7.07 19.77
N VAL A 326 -0.83 5.84 19.41
CA VAL A 326 -1.75 4.86 18.84
C VAL A 326 -1.98 3.71 19.81
N SER A 327 -3.17 3.12 19.78
CA SER A 327 -3.59 2.03 20.67
C SER A 327 -4.05 0.82 19.85
N GLU A 328 -4.30 -0.29 20.54
CA GLU A 328 -4.80 -1.50 19.92
C GLU A 328 -5.98 -1.23 18.96
N GLY A 329 -5.92 -1.85 17.80
CA GLY A 329 -6.95 -1.73 16.76
C GLY A 329 -6.89 -0.45 15.91
N TRP A 330 -5.95 0.47 16.15
CA TRP A 330 -5.83 1.71 15.38
C TRP A 330 -5.66 1.48 13.87
N ARG A 331 -5.11 0.32 13.46
CA ARG A 331 -4.88 -0.03 12.05
C ARG A 331 -6.13 -0.55 11.34
N LYS A 332 -7.22 -0.83 12.06
CA LYS A 332 -8.45 -1.38 11.48
C LYS A 332 -9.04 -0.40 10.48
N THR A 333 -9.26 -0.90 9.26
CA THR A 333 -9.82 -0.13 8.15
C THR A 333 -10.70 -1.04 7.28
N ILE A 334 -11.43 -0.45 6.36
CA ILE A 334 -12.21 -1.19 5.36
C ILE A 334 -11.25 -1.83 4.36
N LEU A 335 -11.32 -3.15 4.20
CA LEU A 335 -10.40 -3.94 3.37
C LEU A 335 -11.04 -4.50 2.09
N ASP A 336 -12.34 -4.30 1.88
CA ASP A 336 -13.13 -4.86 0.78
C ASP A 336 -12.67 -4.40 -0.61
N TRP A 337 -12.11 -3.20 -0.71
CA TRP A 337 -11.57 -2.66 -1.95
C TRP A 337 -10.19 -3.22 -2.32
N ARG A 338 -9.47 -3.83 -1.36
CA ARG A 338 -8.14 -4.39 -1.59
C ARG A 338 -8.23 -5.73 -2.30
N MET A 339 -7.78 -5.77 -3.56
CA MET A 339 -7.82 -7.00 -4.37
C MET A 339 -7.00 -8.12 -3.76
N SER A 340 -5.81 -7.80 -3.21
CA SER A 340 -4.96 -8.78 -2.56
C SER A 340 -5.58 -9.39 -1.30
N ILE A 341 -6.60 -8.75 -0.73
CA ILE A 341 -7.30 -9.22 0.46
C ILE A 341 -8.63 -9.90 0.08
N SER A 342 -9.49 -9.20 -0.65
CA SER A 342 -10.82 -9.71 -0.98
C SER A 342 -10.81 -10.91 -1.95
N GLN A 343 -9.80 -11.01 -2.81
CA GLN A 343 -9.65 -12.06 -3.81
C GLN A 343 -8.30 -12.80 -3.72
N GLY A 344 -7.46 -12.45 -2.76
CA GLY A 344 -6.11 -13.00 -2.61
C GLY A 344 -6.06 -14.36 -1.89
N ASN A 345 -4.84 -14.76 -1.55
CA ASN A 345 -4.52 -16.06 -0.96
C ASN A 345 -4.73 -16.15 0.57
N ILE A 346 -5.66 -15.38 1.15
CA ILE A 346 -5.89 -15.36 2.61
C ILE A 346 -6.95 -16.36 3.10
N GLY A 347 -7.43 -17.22 2.24
CA GLY A 347 -8.45 -18.23 2.55
C GLY A 347 -9.41 -18.46 1.38
N HIS A 348 -10.26 -19.44 1.53
CA HIS A 348 -11.26 -19.78 0.51
C HIS A 348 -12.38 -18.73 0.46
N GLY A 349 -12.83 -18.39 -0.73
CA GLY A 349 -14.06 -17.64 -0.94
C GLY A 349 -15.31 -18.53 -0.73
N PRO A 350 -16.50 -17.94 -0.81
CA PRO A 350 -17.75 -18.66 -0.51
C PRO A 350 -18.17 -19.69 -1.58
N GLY A 351 -17.44 -19.78 -2.71
CA GLY A 351 -17.79 -20.65 -3.82
C GLY A 351 -18.83 -20.07 -4.80
N PHE A 352 -19.15 -18.80 -4.66
CA PHE A 352 -19.99 -18.00 -5.55
C PHE A 352 -19.59 -16.52 -5.43
N PHE A 353 -19.96 -15.68 -6.42
CA PHE A 353 -19.80 -14.24 -6.26
C PHE A 353 -21.08 -13.62 -5.66
N PRO A 354 -20.98 -12.86 -4.57
CA PRO A 354 -22.12 -12.36 -3.79
C PRO A 354 -22.65 -11.03 -4.34
N LEU A 355 -23.58 -11.07 -5.29
CA LEU A 355 -24.20 -9.89 -5.86
C LEU A 355 -25.22 -9.26 -4.89
N ALA A 356 -25.38 -7.93 -4.98
CA ALA A 356 -26.46 -7.22 -4.30
C ALA A 356 -27.82 -7.60 -4.94
N MET A 357 -28.84 -7.69 -4.11
CA MET A 357 -30.22 -7.80 -4.58
C MET A 357 -30.73 -6.43 -5.03
N SER A 358 -31.50 -6.39 -6.11
CA SER A 358 -32.26 -5.21 -6.49
C SER A 358 -33.37 -4.91 -5.49
N LYS A 359 -33.89 -3.66 -5.48
CA LYS A 359 -35.05 -3.29 -4.64
C LYS A 359 -36.26 -4.17 -4.91
N ALA A 360 -36.53 -4.49 -6.16
CA ALA A 360 -37.64 -5.38 -6.55
C ALA A 360 -37.47 -6.80 -6.01
N GLU A 361 -36.24 -7.35 -6.03
CA GLU A 361 -35.94 -8.66 -5.44
C GLU A 361 -36.10 -8.62 -3.91
N ARG A 362 -35.60 -7.58 -3.22
CA ARG A 362 -35.81 -7.43 -1.77
C ARG A 362 -37.28 -7.37 -1.39
N GLN A 363 -38.08 -6.57 -2.10
CA GLN A 363 -39.52 -6.48 -1.90
C GLN A 363 -40.20 -7.83 -2.14
N ARG A 364 -39.87 -8.51 -3.24
CA ARG A 364 -40.45 -9.85 -3.59
C ARG A 364 -40.15 -10.88 -2.52
N PHE A 365 -38.94 -10.89 -1.94
CA PHE A 365 -38.53 -11.85 -0.94
C PHE A 365 -38.76 -11.38 0.50
N ASN A 366 -39.37 -10.20 0.68
CA ASN A 366 -39.63 -9.59 1.98
C ASN A 366 -38.36 -9.46 2.84
N ILE A 367 -37.25 -8.98 2.24
CA ILE A 367 -35.95 -8.75 2.89
C ILE A 367 -35.78 -7.24 3.09
N ALA A 368 -35.63 -6.81 4.35
CA ALA A 368 -35.44 -5.39 4.69
C ALA A 368 -34.14 -4.83 4.04
N ASP A 369 -34.12 -3.51 3.78
CA ASP A 369 -32.98 -2.87 3.10
C ASP A 369 -31.68 -2.94 3.91
N ASP A 370 -31.78 -2.98 5.24
CA ASP A 370 -30.67 -3.11 6.19
C ASP A 370 -30.32 -4.57 6.54
N ALA A 371 -31.11 -5.54 6.08
CA ALA A 371 -30.83 -6.97 6.30
C ALA A 371 -29.91 -7.55 5.24
N MET A 372 -29.24 -8.64 5.59
CA MET A 372 -28.46 -9.42 4.64
C MET A 372 -29.35 -9.91 3.48
N GLY A 373 -28.94 -9.59 2.26
CA GLY A 373 -29.62 -10.03 1.03
C GLY A 373 -28.60 -10.19 -0.09
N VAL A 374 -28.17 -11.42 -0.33
CA VAL A 374 -27.16 -11.75 -1.32
C VAL A 374 -27.72 -12.67 -2.40
N LYS A 375 -27.59 -12.25 -3.65
CA LYS A 375 -27.88 -13.05 -4.83
C LYS A 375 -26.60 -13.74 -5.31
N PRO A 376 -26.51 -15.07 -5.31
CA PRO A 376 -25.30 -15.75 -5.73
C PRO A 376 -25.14 -15.73 -7.26
N PHE A 377 -23.98 -15.24 -7.73
CA PHE A 377 -23.52 -15.57 -9.08
C PHE A 377 -22.75 -16.89 -8.99
N ILE A 378 -23.23 -17.89 -9.68
CA ILE A 378 -22.83 -19.30 -9.48
C ILE A 378 -21.53 -19.61 -10.22
N TYR A 379 -20.59 -20.23 -9.51
CA TYR A 379 -19.40 -20.87 -10.09
C TYR A 379 -19.69 -22.37 -10.25
N LYS A 380 -19.74 -22.84 -11.48
CA LYS A 380 -19.99 -24.24 -11.80
C LYS A 380 -18.92 -25.15 -11.16
N GLY A 381 -19.37 -26.18 -10.44
CA GLY A 381 -18.47 -27.12 -9.78
C GLY A 381 -17.87 -26.65 -8.46
N SER A 382 -18.26 -25.48 -7.95
CA SER A 382 -17.84 -25.02 -6.63
C SER A 382 -18.47 -25.85 -5.51
N MET A 383 -17.87 -25.79 -4.31
CA MET A 383 -18.41 -26.45 -3.10
C MET A 383 -19.85 -26.05 -2.80
N ALA A 384 -20.20 -24.79 -2.96
CA ALA A 384 -21.55 -24.28 -2.72
C ALA A 384 -22.58 -24.84 -3.74
N THR A 385 -22.18 -24.89 -5.01
CA THR A 385 -23.07 -25.47 -6.06
C THR A 385 -23.20 -26.98 -5.95
N ALA A 386 -22.13 -27.67 -5.57
CA ALA A 386 -22.19 -29.12 -5.29
C ALA A 386 -23.12 -29.42 -4.10
N ALA A 387 -23.22 -28.54 -3.13
CA ALA A 387 -24.16 -28.62 -2.00
C ALA A 387 -25.59 -28.21 -2.35
N GLY A 388 -25.86 -27.76 -3.58
CA GLY A 388 -27.20 -27.44 -4.08
C GLY A 388 -27.57 -25.95 -4.09
N LEU A 389 -26.59 -25.02 -3.97
CA LEU A 389 -26.85 -23.59 -4.18
C LEU A 389 -27.18 -23.33 -5.65
N LYS A 390 -28.21 -22.52 -5.89
CA LYS A 390 -28.71 -22.17 -7.23
C LYS A 390 -28.76 -20.66 -7.42
N ALA A 391 -28.70 -20.19 -8.66
CA ALA A 391 -28.71 -18.78 -9.02
C ALA A 391 -29.99 -18.02 -8.60
N ASN A 392 -31.10 -18.71 -8.42
CA ASN A 392 -32.37 -18.14 -7.99
C ASN A 392 -32.56 -18.12 -6.46
N HIS A 393 -31.61 -18.66 -5.69
CA HIS A 393 -31.64 -18.58 -4.23
C HIS A 393 -31.24 -17.19 -3.77
N MET A 394 -31.84 -16.72 -2.66
CA MET A 394 -31.44 -15.50 -1.98
C MET A 394 -30.86 -15.86 -0.63
N ILE A 395 -29.58 -15.55 -0.40
CA ILE A 395 -28.87 -15.87 0.84
C ILE A 395 -29.19 -14.78 1.86
N THR A 396 -29.66 -15.17 3.04
CA THR A 396 -30.09 -14.26 4.12
C THR A 396 -29.29 -14.43 5.39
N ALA A 397 -28.54 -15.54 5.55
CA ALA A 397 -27.61 -15.73 6.66
C ALA A 397 -26.51 -16.74 6.26
N VAL A 398 -25.40 -16.71 7.00
CA VAL A 398 -24.32 -17.70 6.95
C VAL A 398 -23.97 -18.08 8.38
N ASN A 399 -24.09 -19.38 8.72
CA ASN A 399 -23.95 -19.88 10.09
C ASN A 399 -24.75 -19.05 11.13
N GLY A 400 -25.98 -18.66 10.75
CA GLY A 400 -26.85 -17.82 11.59
C GLY A 400 -26.47 -16.33 11.68
N GLN A 401 -25.37 -15.91 11.07
CA GLN A 401 -24.95 -14.50 11.02
C GLN A 401 -25.52 -13.83 9.76
N SER A 402 -25.98 -12.59 9.90
CA SER A 402 -26.65 -11.84 8.81
C SER A 402 -26.03 -10.45 8.61
N PRO A 403 -24.71 -10.31 8.34
CA PRO A 403 -24.11 -9.02 8.12
C PRO A 403 -24.65 -8.40 6.82
N ASN A 404 -24.95 -7.09 6.85
CA ASN A 404 -25.38 -6.38 5.65
C ASN A 404 -24.18 -6.04 4.74
N VAL A 405 -23.61 -7.07 4.13
CA VAL A 405 -22.46 -6.96 3.21
C VAL A 405 -22.73 -7.70 1.91
N VAL A 406 -22.23 -7.16 0.79
CA VAL A 406 -22.36 -7.73 -0.55
C VAL A 406 -21.06 -7.55 -1.34
N GLY A 407 -20.91 -8.22 -2.47
CA GLY A 407 -19.74 -8.08 -3.33
C GLY A 407 -18.44 -8.43 -2.59
N ARG A 408 -17.43 -7.60 -2.76
CA ARG A 408 -16.11 -7.81 -2.14
C ARG A 408 -16.14 -7.72 -0.61
N SER A 409 -17.02 -6.89 -0.05
CA SER A 409 -17.20 -6.82 1.41
C SER A 409 -17.66 -8.15 1.98
N PHE A 410 -18.55 -8.86 1.26
CA PHE A 410 -18.96 -10.21 1.65
C PHE A 410 -17.80 -11.21 1.50
N GLU A 411 -17.07 -11.18 0.38
CA GLU A 411 -15.90 -12.07 0.16
C GLU A 411 -14.84 -11.88 1.25
N TRP A 412 -14.54 -10.63 1.62
CA TRP A 412 -13.64 -10.34 2.72
C TRP A 412 -14.19 -10.84 4.05
N TRP A 413 -15.46 -10.53 4.36
CA TRP A 413 -16.11 -11.00 5.59
C TRP A 413 -16.08 -12.53 5.67
N PHE A 414 -16.41 -13.22 4.59
CA PHE A 414 -16.40 -14.69 4.53
C PHE A 414 -14.99 -15.24 4.79
N ARG A 415 -13.98 -14.78 4.06
CA ARG A 415 -12.59 -15.23 4.21
C ARG A 415 -12.03 -14.95 5.62
N SER A 416 -12.46 -13.86 6.26
CA SER A 416 -12.03 -13.52 7.61
C SER A 416 -12.68 -14.38 8.69
N HIS A 417 -13.89 -14.90 8.47
CA HIS A 417 -14.65 -15.63 9.50
C HIS A 417 -14.54 -17.16 9.41
N PHE A 418 -14.19 -17.69 8.24
CA PHE A 418 -14.19 -19.13 8.03
C PHE A 418 -12.79 -19.64 7.63
N ASN A 419 -12.48 -20.88 8.07
CA ASN A 419 -11.20 -21.53 7.83
C ASN A 419 -11.37 -22.83 7.00
N PRO A 420 -10.29 -23.31 6.34
CA PRO A 420 -10.30 -24.61 5.69
C PRO A 420 -10.75 -25.73 6.64
N GLY A 421 -11.64 -26.59 6.17
CA GLY A 421 -12.21 -27.69 6.94
C GLY A 421 -13.46 -27.35 7.77
N GLU A 422 -13.82 -26.08 7.89
CA GLU A 422 -15.04 -25.68 8.61
C GLU A 422 -16.32 -25.91 7.79
N ASN A 423 -17.42 -26.20 8.49
CA ASN A 423 -18.75 -26.26 7.92
C ASN A 423 -19.33 -24.86 7.76
N VAL A 424 -19.88 -24.58 6.60
CA VAL A 424 -20.63 -23.36 6.28
C VAL A 424 -22.07 -23.74 5.95
N THR A 425 -23.01 -23.18 6.68
CA THR A 425 -24.45 -23.32 6.44
C THR A 425 -25.00 -21.99 5.93
N LEU A 426 -25.46 -21.98 4.69
CA LEU A 426 -26.17 -20.85 4.09
C LEU A 426 -27.66 -21.01 4.37
N THR A 427 -28.28 -20.00 4.97
CA THR A 427 -29.74 -19.88 5.01
C THR A 427 -30.17 -19.16 3.72
N VAL A 428 -30.95 -19.86 2.89
CA VAL A 428 -31.42 -19.34 1.60
C VAL A 428 -32.94 -19.32 1.50
N GLN A 429 -33.49 -18.34 0.81
CA GLN A 429 -34.87 -18.37 0.35
C GLN A 429 -34.91 -18.87 -1.11
N GLU A 430 -35.58 -19.98 -1.36
CA GLU A 430 -35.84 -20.54 -2.70
C GLU A 430 -37.01 -19.83 -3.41
N ALA A 431 -37.94 -19.35 -2.62
CA ALA A 431 -39.10 -18.54 -3.00
C ALA A 431 -39.50 -17.65 -1.82
N PRO A 432 -40.30 -16.62 -2.01
CA PRO A 432 -40.78 -15.77 -0.91
C PRO A 432 -41.35 -16.58 0.26
N GLY A 433 -40.75 -16.41 1.45
CA GLY A 433 -41.16 -17.14 2.67
C GLY A 433 -40.76 -18.61 2.73
N LYS A 434 -40.18 -19.20 1.68
CA LYS A 434 -39.71 -20.60 1.68
C LYS A 434 -38.20 -20.66 1.92
N THR A 435 -37.80 -20.87 3.17
CA THR A 435 -36.41 -20.93 3.61
C THR A 435 -35.87 -22.37 3.57
N ARG A 436 -34.59 -22.51 3.25
CA ARG A 436 -33.84 -23.76 3.27
C ARG A 436 -32.41 -23.52 3.76
N GLU A 437 -31.80 -24.52 4.34
CA GLU A 437 -30.38 -24.55 4.67
C GLU A 437 -29.59 -25.36 3.62
N ILE A 438 -28.39 -24.86 3.30
CA ILE A 438 -27.43 -25.52 2.41
C ILE A 438 -26.09 -25.53 3.14
N THR A 439 -25.59 -26.73 3.43
CA THR A 439 -24.32 -26.87 4.17
C THR A 439 -23.25 -27.48 3.27
N TYR A 440 -22.06 -26.93 3.33
CA TYR A 440 -20.85 -27.45 2.69
C TYR A 440 -19.63 -27.28 3.58
N VAL A 441 -18.58 -28.02 3.25
CA VAL A 441 -17.28 -27.91 3.94
C VAL A 441 -16.33 -27.08 3.09
N ILE A 442 -15.61 -26.15 3.71
CA ILE A 442 -14.51 -25.44 3.05
C ILE A 442 -13.38 -26.44 2.79
N PRO A 443 -12.85 -26.57 1.57
CA PRO A 443 -11.76 -27.51 1.28
C PRO A 443 -10.57 -27.33 2.22
N LYS A 444 -9.98 -28.45 2.65
CA LYS A 444 -8.67 -28.48 3.31
C LYS A 444 -7.61 -28.57 2.23
N GLU A 445 -7.37 -27.55 1.49
CA GLU A 445 -6.41 -27.52 0.35
C GLU A 445 -6.27 -28.80 -0.49
#